data_c45fac21f08b9264a9d69f7eee2f3551
#
_entry.id   c45fac21f08b9264a9d69f7eee2f3551
#
_cell.length_a   1.000
_cell.length_b   1.000
_cell.length_c   1.000
_cell.angle_alpha   90.00
_cell.angle_beta   90.00
_cell.angle_gamma   90.00
#
_symmetry.space_group_name_H-M   'P 1'
#
loop_
_entity.id
_entity.type
_entity.pdbx_description
1 polymer ?
#
loop_
_entity_poly.entity_id
_entity_poly.type
_entity_poly.pdbx_seq_one_letter_code
_entity_poly.pdbx_strand_id
1 'polypeptide(L)'
;MLDVETRGHLGLITLNHPAALNALTHEMVIGIRDALRTWAGDDSIRVVAIRGAGDRAFCAGGDIVAMRARVVDGDGAAAAGFFFDEYRLNSLVARYPKPYVALMDGIVLGGGVGVS
;
A
#
# COMPACT_ATOMS: atom_id res chain seq x y z
N MET A 1 -1.41 -5.49 9.81
CA MET A 1 -1.83 -4.21 9.23
C MET A 1 -2.05 -4.28 7.72
N LEU A 2 -1.60 -5.33 7.10
CA LEU A 2 -1.83 -5.60 5.68
C LEU A 2 -2.34 -7.02 5.52
N ASP A 3 -3.49 -7.18 4.88
CA ASP A 3 -4.04 -8.48 4.55
C ASP A 3 -3.92 -8.72 3.05
N VAL A 4 -3.35 -9.85 2.68
CA VAL A 4 -3.14 -10.25 1.28
C VAL A 4 -3.80 -11.60 1.08
N GLU A 5 -4.76 -11.67 0.16
CA GLU A 5 -5.50 -12.90 -0.11
C GLU A 5 -5.80 -13.06 -1.59
N THR A 6 -6.19 -14.27 -1.99
CA THR A 6 -6.67 -14.56 -3.33
C THR A 6 -8.10 -15.10 -3.24
N ARG A 7 -8.96 -14.66 -4.17
CA ARG A 7 -10.33 -15.14 -4.31
C ARG A 7 -10.56 -15.46 -5.78
N GLY A 8 -10.50 -16.75 -6.13
CA GLY A 8 -10.57 -17.15 -7.53
C GLY A 8 -9.42 -16.54 -8.34
N HIS A 9 -9.73 -15.69 -9.31
CA HIS A 9 -8.75 -14.98 -10.15
C HIS A 9 -8.40 -13.58 -9.65
N LEU A 10 -8.89 -13.22 -8.47
CA LEU A 10 -8.68 -11.92 -7.85
C LEU A 10 -7.58 -11.99 -6.80
N GLY A 11 -6.57 -11.13 -6.93
CA GLY A 11 -5.64 -10.79 -5.85
C GLY A 11 -6.20 -9.60 -5.08
N LEU A 12 -6.39 -9.73 -3.77
CA LEU A 12 -7.00 -8.69 -2.94
C LEU A 12 -6.05 -8.28 -1.83
N ILE A 13 -5.75 -6.99 -1.79
CA ILE A 13 -4.98 -6.35 -0.73
C ILE A 13 -5.93 -5.51 0.12
N THR A 14 -5.88 -5.71 1.43
CA THR A 14 -6.63 -4.88 2.37
C THR A 14 -5.66 -4.14 3.27
N LEU A 15 -5.71 -2.81 3.24
CA LEU A 15 -5.00 -1.96 4.17
C LEU A 15 -5.74 -2.01 5.50
N ASN A 16 -5.14 -2.60 6.52
CA ASN A 16 -5.80 -2.88 7.79
C ASN A 16 -5.11 -2.18 8.95
N HIS A 17 -5.16 -0.85 8.93
CA HIS A 17 -4.66 0.02 9.98
C HIS A 17 -5.68 1.15 10.24
N PRO A 18 -6.95 0.79 10.54
CA PRO A 18 -8.04 1.78 10.59
C PRO A 18 -7.87 2.81 11.72
N ALA A 19 -7.19 2.47 12.81
CA ALA A 19 -6.91 3.40 13.89
C ALA A 19 -6.04 4.59 13.46
N ALA A 20 -5.23 4.41 12.41
CA ALA A 20 -4.41 5.46 11.79
C ALA A 20 -4.93 5.81 10.38
N LEU A 21 -6.22 5.63 10.10
CA LEU A 21 -6.86 5.90 8.81
C LEU A 21 -6.15 5.17 7.65
N ASN A 22 -5.69 3.96 7.89
CA ASN A 22 -4.94 3.12 6.95
C ASN A 22 -3.67 3.79 6.41
N ALA A 23 -3.01 4.61 7.23
CA ALA A 23 -1.73 5.19 6.88
C ALA A 23 -0.70 4.10 6.58
N LEU A 24 0.11 4.33 5.54
CA LEU A 24 1.09 3.36 5.06
C LEU A 24 2.32 3.34 5.96
N THR A 25 2.63 2.18 6.52
CA THR A 25 3.93 1.89 7.13
C THR A 25 4.89 1.36 6.06
N HIS A 26 6.19 1.37 6.36
CA HIS A 26 7.19 0.80 5.44
C HIS A 26 6.93 -0.69 5.19
N GLU A 27 6.54 -1.43 6.21
CA GLU A 27 6.20 -2.85 6.09
C GLU A 27 5.00 -3.07 5.16
N MET A 28 3.99 -2.21 5.23
CA MET A 28 2.84 -2.26 4.32
C MET A 28 3.27 -2.00 2.87
N VAL A 29 4.11 -1.01 2.63
CA VAL A 29 4.64 -0.71 1.29
C VAL A 29 5.38 -1.92 0.71
N ILE A 30 6.25 -2.54 1.49
CA ILE A 30 6.99 -3.73 1.06
C ILE A 30 6.05 -4.91 0.80
N GLY A 31 5.07 -5.12 1.67
CA GLY A 31 4.08 -6.18 1.52
C GLY A 31 3.23 -6.03 0.26
N ILE A 32 2.79 -4.82 -0.05
CA ILE A 32 2.06 -4.52 -1.30
C ILE A 32 2.94 -4.82 -2.51
N ARG A 33 4.17 -4.34 -2.50
CA ARG A 33 5.13 -4.59 -3.58
C ARG A 33 5.32 -6.08 -3.84
N ASP A 34 5.54 -6.85 -2.78
CA ASP A 34 5.80 -8.29 -2.90
C ASP A 34 4.57 -9.03 -3.45
N ALA A 35 3.38 -8.68 -2.99
CA ALA A 35 2.13 -9.23 -3.50
C ALA A 35 1.94 -8.91 -5.00
N LEU A 36 2.14 -7.67 -5.40
CA LEU A 36 2.00 -7.25 -6.79
C LEU A 36 3.00 -7.95 -7.71
N ARG A 37 4.24 -8.10 -7.28
CA ARG A 37 5.27 -8.81 -8.05
C ARG A 37 4.94 -10.30 -8.21
N THR A 38 4.48 -10.94 -7.14
CA THR A 38 4.06 -12.34 -7.18
C THR A 38 2.92 -12.54 -8.16
N TRP A 39 1.89 -11.72 -8.08
CA TRP A 39 0.71 -11.83 -8.93
C TRP A 39 0.95 -11.41 -10.38
N ALA A 40 1.92 -10.55 -10.63
CA ALA A 40 2.27 -10.17 -12.00
C ALA A 40 2.73 -11.39 -12.83
N GLY A 41 3.41 -12.34 -12.18
CA GLY A 41 3.88 -13.58 -12.83
C GLY A 41 2.94 -14.78 -12.66
N ASP A 42 1.80 -14.61 -12.01
CA ASP A 42 0.85 -15.69 -11.73
C ASP A 42 -0.35 -15.62 -12.69
N ASP A 43 -0.39 -16.52 -13.66
CA ASP A 43 -1.45 -16.53 -14.68
C ASP A 43 -2.85 -16.82 -14.12
N SER A 44 -2.94 -17.40 -12.91
CA SER A 44 -4.22 -17.64 -12.26
C SER A 44 -4.85 -16.35 -11.70
N ILE A 45 -4.03 -15.31 -11.47
CA ILE A 45 -4.50 -14.00 -11.02
C ILE A 45 -4.66 -13.10 -12.24
N ARG A 46 -5.90 -12.65 -12.49
CA ARG A 46 -6.26 -11.84 -13.66
C ARG A 46 -6.54 -10.39 -13.35
N VAL A 47 -6.83 -10.10 -12.10
CA VAL A 47 -7.14 -8.75 -11.62
C VAL A 47 -6.65 -8.60 -10.19
N VAL A 48 -6.20 -7.41 -9.84
CA VAL A 48 -5.78 -7.05 -8.47
C VAL A 48 -6.64 -5.91 -7.98
N ALA A 49 -7.13 -6.03 -6.76
CA ALA A 49 -7.86 -4.96 -6.10
C ALA A 49 -7.18 -4.60 -4.77
N ILE A 50 -7.27 -3.34 -4.40
CA ILE A 50 -6.83 -2.83 -3.11
C ILE A 50 -7.99 -2.08 -2.44
N ARG A 51 -8.16 -2.30 -1.15
CA ARG A 51 -9.19 -1.63 -0.34
C ARG A 51 -8.63 -1.27 1.03
N GLY A 52 -9.31 -0.37 1.72
CA GLY A 52 -9.04 -0.05 3.11
C GLY A 52 -10.03 -0.74 4.04
N ALA A 53 -9.55 -1.25 5.18
CA ALA A 53 -10.41 -1.72 6.24
C ALA A 53 -11.05 -0.55 6.98
N GLY A 54 -12.25 -0.78 7.55
CA GLY A 54 -13.04 0.26 8.21
C GLY A 54 -13.85 1.09 7.23
N ASP A 55 -14.50 2.14 7.75
CA ASP A 55 -15.45 2.97 7.01
C ASP A 55 -15.04 4.44 6.91
N ARG A 56 -13.85 4.81 7.43
CA ARG A 56 -13.41 6.21 7.52
C ARG A 56 -12.43 6.61 6.42
N ALA A 57 -11.53 5.70 6.03
CA ALA A 57 -10.50 6.03 5.07
C ALA A 57 -10.11 4.82 4.22
N PHE A 58 -9.82 5.07 2.95
CA PHE A 58 -9.05 4.13 2.12
C PHE A 58 -7.60 4.11 2.58
N CYS A 59 -6.92 5.25 2.49
CA CYS A 59 -5.55 5.42 2.94
C CYS A 59 -5.25 6.92 3.13
N ALA A 60 -4.77 7.29 4.31
CA ALA A 60 -4.41 8.66 4.64
C ALA A 60 -2.98 9.06 4.22
N GLY A 61 -2.27 8.17 3.50
CA GLY A 61 -0.90 8.39 3.08
C GLY A 61 0.12 7.70 3.97
N GLY A 62 1.38 8.13 3.93
CA GLY A 62 2.43 7.57 4.76
C GLY A 62 2.21 7.82 6.25
N ASP A 63 2.72 6.92 7.08
CA ASP A 63 2.66 7.09 8.53
C ASP A 63 3.68 8.14 9.00
N ILE A 64 3.25 9.39 8.99
CA ILE A 64 4.09 10.54 9.34
C ILE A 64 4.56 10.47 10.81
N VAL A 65 3.73 9.93 11.69
CA VAL A 65 4.09 9.82 13.12
C VAL A 65 5.25 8.87 13.30
N ALA A 66 5.19 7.70 12.68
CA ALA A 66 6.28 6.72 12.73
C ALA A 66 7.56 7.26 12.08
N MET A 67 7.45 7.93 10.93
CA MET A 67 8.61 8.52 10.25
C MET A 67 9.24 9.63 11.07
N ARG A 68 8.43 10.50 11.69
CA ARG A 68 8.92 11.57 12.55
C ARG A 68 9.69 11.00 13.76
N ALA A 69 9.16 9.97 14.38
CA ALA A 69 9.84 9.31 15.50
C ALA A 69 11.23 8.80 15.09
N ARG A 70 11.36 8.18 13.93
CA ARG A 70 12.64 7.70 13.40
C ARG A 70 13.63 8.84 13.14
N VAL A 71 13.18 9.94 12.57
CA VAL A 71 14.02 11.11 12.30
C VAL A 71 14.50 11.74 13.61
N VAL A 72 13.62 11.87 14.61
CA VAL A 72 13.96 12.40 15.93
C VAL A 72 14.99 11.50 16.62
N ASP A 73 14.89 10.18 16.44
CA ASP A 73 15.86 9.20 16.98
C ASP A 73 17.18 9.15 16.17
N GLY A 74 17.33 10.00 15.16
CA GLY A 74 18.53 10.08 14.34
C GLY A 74 18.58 9.07 13.19
N ASP A 75 17.48 8.41 12.87
CA ASP A 75 17.39 7.44 11.79
C ASP A 75 16.73 8.03 10.52
N GLY A 76 17.37 9.07 9.99
CA GLY A 76 16.95 9.69 8.73
C GLY A 76 17.09 8.76 7.51
N ALA A 77 18.02 7.79 7.58
CA ALA A 77 18.19 6.80 6.52
C ALA A 77 16.97 5.89 6.39
N ALA A 78 16.32 5.51 7.51
CA ALA A 78 15.10 4.71 7.46
C ALA A 78 13.94 5.47 6.84
N ALA A 79 13.80 6.77 7.13
CA ALA A 79 12.79 7.62 6.50
C ALA A 79 13.02 7.76 5.00
N ALA A 80 14.28 7.96 4.56
CA ALA A 80 14.64 8.01 3.14
C ALA A 80 14.34 6.69 2.43
N GLY A 81 14.63 5.55 3.09
CA GLY A 81 14.31 4.22 2.58
C GLY A 81 12.81 4.00 2.39
N PHE A 82 11.99 4.49 3.32
CA PHE A 82 10.53 4.45 3.17
C PHE A 82 10.07 5.21 1.93
N PHE A 83 10.49 6.45 1.76
CA PHE A 83 10.09 7.25 0.59
C PHE A 83 10.57 6.64 -0.73
N PHE A 84 11.78 6.11 -0.75
CA PHE A 84 12.32 5.42 -1.92
C PHE A 84 11.45 4.22 -2.32
N ASP A 85 11.11 3.37 -1.37
CA ASP A 85 10.28 2.19 -1.62
C ASP A 85 8.85 2.57 -1.98
N GLU A 86 8.29 3.62 -1.35
CA GLU A 86 6.97 4.13 -1.69
C GLU A 86 6.89 4.63 -3.13
N TYR A 87 7.87 5.42 -3.58
CA TYR A 87 7.89 5.90 -4.96
C TYR A 87 8.09 4.77 -5.97
N ARG A 88 8.89 3.77 -5.63
CA ARG A 88 9.03 2.58 -6.48
C ARG A 88 7.74 1.78 -6.55
N LEU A 89 7.01 1.67 -5.46
CA LEU A 89 5.69 1.05 -5.45
C LEU A 89 4.72 1.81 -6.34
N ASN A 90 4.67 3.12 -6.24
CA ASN A 90 3.80 3.96 -7.07
C ASN A 90 4.09 3.75 -8.57
N SER A 91 5.35 3.64 -8.94
CA SER A 91 5.75 3.35 -10.31
C SER A 91 5.30 1.95 -10.76
N LEU A 92 5.39 0.95 -9.88
CA LEU A 92 4.92 -0.41 -10.16
C LEU A 92 3.41 -0.43 -10.39
N VAL A 93 2.64 0.27 -9.57
CA VAL A 93 1.18 0.39 -9.73
C VAL A 93 0.84 1.04 -11.06
N ALA A 94 1.51 2.13 -11.41
CA ALA A 94 1.26 2.87 -12.65
C ALA A 94 1.55 2.05 -13.91
N ARG A 95 2.45 1.06 -13.83
CA ARG A 95 2.88 0.22 -14.96
C ARG A 95 2.41 -1.22 -14.84
N TYR A 96 1.48 -1.50 -13.93
CA TYR A 96 1.11 -2.86 -13.64
C TYR A 96 0.51 -3.57 -14.88
N PRO A 97 0.93 -4.81 -15.19
CA PRO A 97 0.53 -5.49 -16.43
C PRO A 97 -0.90 -6.05 -16.40
N LYS A 98 -1.56 -6.01 -15.26
CA LYS A 98 -2.94 -6.50 -15.07
C LYS A 98 -3.84 -5.37 -14.60
N PRO A 99 -5.16 -5.47 -14.79
CA PRO A 99 -6.09 -4.51 -14.20
C PRO A 99 -5.87 -4.37 -12.70
N TYR A 100 -5.69 -3.13 -12.25
CA TYR A 100 -5.50 -2.78 -10.86
C TYR A 100 -6.63 -1.84 -10.44
N VAL A 101 -7.45 -2.28 -9.50
CA VAL A 101 -8.66 -1.58 -9.08
C VAL A 101 -8.52 -1.13 -7.63
N ALA A 102 -8.68 0.15 -7.38
CA ALA A 102 -8.71 0.69 -6.03
C ALA A 102 -10.16 0.98 -5.62
N LEU A 103 -10.58 0.38 -4.52
CA LEU A 103 -11.88 0.63 -3.93
C LEU A 103 -11.74 1.77 -2.90
N MET A 104 -11.78 2.99 -3.39
CA MET A 104 -11.54 4.19 -2.59
C MET A 104 -12.83 4.65 -1.91
N ASP A 105 -13.04 4.17 -0.70
CA ASP A 105 -14.16 4.59 0.16
C ASP A 105 -13.60 5.40 1.34
N GLY A 106 -14.01 6.66 1.43
CA GLY A 106 -13.53 7.57 2.45
C GLY A 106 -12.27 8.33 2.07
N ILE A 107 -11.44 8.67 3.06
CA ILE A 107 -10.29 9.56 2.89
C ILE A 107 -9.19 8.92 2.06
N VAL A 108 -8.69 9.65 1.06
CA VAL A 108 -7.53 9.28 0.24
C VAL A 108 -6.60 10.49 0.17
N LEU A 109 -5.40 10.41 0.74
CA LEU A 109 -4.44 11.51 0.80
C LEU A 109 -3.02 11.03 0.49
N GLY A 110 -2.19 11.89 -0.08
CA GLY A 110 -0.75 11.68 -0.27
C GLY A 110 -0.40 10.32 -0.88
N GLY A 111 0.33 9.49 -0.15
CA GLY A 111 0.70 8.13 -0.57
C GLY A 111 -0.50 7.23 -0.86
N GLY A 112 -1.69 7.51 -0.27
CA GLY A 112 -2.93 6.81 -0.61
C GLY A 112 -3.34 7.02 -2.06
N VAL A 113 -3.12 8.21 -2.62
CA VAL A 113 -3.34 8.48 -4.05
C VAL A 113 -2.37 7.66 -4.91
N GLY A 114 -1.11 7.54 -4.49
CA GLY A 114 -0.09 6.80 -5.24
C GLY A 114 -0.39 5.30 -5.34
N VAL A 115 -0.97 4.67 -4.29
CA VAL A 115 -1.32 3.25 -4.31
C VAL A 115 -2.70 2.98 -4.90
N SER A 116 -3.44 3.99 -5.18
CA SER A 116 -4.72 3.88 -5.86
C SER A 116 -4.57 4.11 -7.36
#